data_b9c3110369ba8cde0771617c8550de44
#
_entry.id   b9c3110369ba8cde0771617c8550de44
#
_cell.length_a   1.000
_cell.length_b   1.000
_cell.length_c   1.000
_cell.angle_alpha   90.00
_cell.angle_beta   90.00
_cell.angle_gamma   90.00
#
_symmetry.space_group_name_H-M   'P 1'
#
loop_
_entity.id
_entity.type
_entity.pdbx_description
1 polymer ?
#
loop_
_entity_poly.entity_id
_entity_poly.type
_entity_poly.pdbx_seq_one_letter_code
_entity_poly.pdbx_strand_id
1 'polypeptide(L)'
;GIRDDLVTGVQTCALPIFKKIIIFNYDSEKTEHPYISLETILNNNEMDETFEEFPFDHPIYILYSSGTTGYPKCIVHGAGNALIEQMKELILHCDVKENDKLFYFTSTGWMMWNWLIAGLACKASIYLYDGFPFYKNNDCLIKYCEDHQFTLFGVAAKYIDQLKKEKFDAKKYNLKNLKTITSTGSPLVKESFVYVYEKIKKDVHLGSISGGTDVVGVINICNPFNSIYAGEIQCPSLGIDVDVFDENGNSTKIDEKGELVIKKPFPSMPVMFWNDKTEDKILNAYFRKFKNIWHHGDYIQKTKNGGYIIYGRSDATLKPGGVRIGTSEIYRQVESFDEIQESIVIGQNYKNDVRIILFVKLSYQAKLDDELINKIKKKIRINCSPRHVPSKIISCPDIPRTKSNKIVEISVRKIINGEKVDNIEALANPNSLEFFRQLKIDD
;
A
#
# COMPACT_ATOMS: atom_id res chain seq x y z
N GLY A 1 22.88 8.84 4.98
CA GLY A 1 23.63 8.37 6.12
C GLY A 1 22.80 8.51 7.36
N ILE A 2 22.67 7.44 8.13
CA ILE A 2 22.15 7.51 9.51
C ILE A 2 23.19 8.34 10.27
N ARG A 3 22.78 9.47 10.83
CA ARG A 3 23.68 10.31 11.64
C ARG A 3 24.10 9.53 12.87
N ASP A 4 25.37 9.65 13.28
CA ASP A 4 25.96 8.97 14.44
C ASP A 4 25.14 9.10 15.72
N ASP A 5 24.42 10.22 15.91
CA ASP A 5 23.55 10.49 17.04
C ASP A 5 22.34 9.56 17.16
N LEU A 6 21.85 9.00 16.06
CA LEU A 6 20.74 8.02 16.05
C LEU A 6 21.23 6.62 16.42
N VAL A 7 22.46 6.27 16.10
CA VAL A 7 23.08 5.00 16.46
C VAL A 7 23.38 4.96 17.96
N THR A 8 23.89 6.05 18.53
CA THR A 8 24.18 6.16 19.96
C THR A 8 22.95 6.09 20.86
N GLY A 9 21.83 6.70 20.46
CA GLY A 9 20.57 6.65 21.22
C GLY A 9 19.93 5.26 21.26
N VAL A 10 19.99 4.50 20.16
CA VAL A 10 19.51 3.12 20.09
C VAL A 10 20.44 2.17 20.87
N GLN A 11 21.73 2.42 20.88
CA GLN A 11 22.72 1.60 21.60
C GLN A 11 22.49 1.56 23.10
N THR A 12 22.21 2.70 23.72
CA THR A 12 22.06 2.77 25.20
C THR A 12 20.80 2.07 25.71
N CYS A 13 19.71 2.07 24.93
CA CYS A 13 18.47 1.40 25.32
C CYS A 13 18.43 -0.09 24.92
N ALA A 14 19.13 -0.49 23.88
CA ALA A 14 19.05 -1.83 23.29
C ALA A 14 20.18 -2.79 23.71
N LEU A 15 21.30 -2.28 24.20
CA LEU A 15 22.47 -3.09 24.61
C LEU A 15 22.15 -4.29 25.53
N PRO A 16 21.21 -4.20 26.49
CA PRO A 16 20.84 -5.36 27.32
C PRO A 16 20.06 -6.45 26.56
N ILE A 17 19.46 -6.11 25.40
CA ILE A 17 18.58 -6.99 24.63
C ILE A 17 19.35 -7.71 23.52
N PHE A 18 20.29 -7.02 22.87
CA PHE A 18 21.06 -7.59 21.78
C PHE A 18 22.24 -8.41 22.30
N LYS A 19 22.31 -9.66 21.86
CA LYS A 19 23.47 -10.54 22.18
C LYS A 19 24.68 -10.18 21.32
N LYS A 20 24.46 -9.74 20.08
CA LYS A 20 25.50 -9.35 19.12
C LYS A 20 24.99 -8.21 18.24
N ILE A 21 25.90 -7.31 17.87
CA ILE A 21 25.66 -6.26 16.88
C ILE A 21 26.63 -6.49 15.73
N ILE A 22 26.09 -6.56 14.52
CA ILE A 22 26.84 -6.75 13.27
C ILE A 22 26.72 -5.47 12.47
N ILE A 23 27.86 -4.90 12.08
CA ILE A 23 27.91 -3.68 11.26
C ILE A 23 28.26 -4.05 9.82
N PHE A 24 27.45 -3.54 8.92
CA PHE A 24 27.73 -3.51 7.50
C PHE A 24 28.15 -2.10 7.08
N ASN A 25 29.41 -1.94 6.65
CA ASN A 25 29.90 -0.68 6.13
C ASN A 25 29.38 -0.52 4.70
N TYR A 26 28.43 0.41 4.52
CA TYR A 26 27.81 0.71 3.22
C TYR A 26 28.77 1.49 2.31
N ASP A 27 29.56 2.37 2.92
CA ASP A 27 30.59 3.15 2.24
C ASP A 27 31.96 2.51 2.41
N SER A 28 32.88 2.79 1.49
CA SER A 28 34.28 2.32 1.55
C SER A 28 35.07 2.89 2.75
N GLU A 29 34.54 3.85 3.48
CA GLU A 29 35.13 4.38 4.71
C GLU A 29 34.95 3.41 5.84
N LYS A 30 36.05 2.77 6.25
CA LYS A 30 36.06 1.89 7.44
C LYS A 30 35.95 2.75 8.70
N THR A 31 34.79 2.80 9.29
CA THR A 31 34.61 3.34 10.64
C THR A 31 35.06 2.29 11.65
N GLU A 32 36.02 2.63 12.52
CA GLU A 32 36.36 1.78 13.66
C GLU A 32 35.17 1.74 14.64
N HIS A 33 34.68 0.55 14.93
CA HIS A 33 33.61 0.31 15.90
C HIS A 33 33.85 -0.97 16.69
N PRO A 34 33.35 -1.07 17.92
CA PRO A 34 33.56 -2.22 18.80
C PRO A 34 32.70 -3.45 18.44
N TYR A 35 32.01 -3.42 17.31
CA TYR A 35 31.05 -4.45 16.88
C TYR A 35 31.66 -5.38 15.83
N ILE A 36 30.97 -6.48 15.54
CA ILE A 36 31.40 -7.46 14.54
C ILE A 36 31.17 -6.88 13.15
N SER A 37 32.21 -6.81 12.32
CA SER A 37 32.04 -6.46 10.89
C SER A 37 31.40 -7.63 10.14
N LEU A 38 30.45 -7.33 9.25
CA LEU A 38 29.88 -8.33 8.35
C LEU A 38 30.98 -9.01 7.50
N GLU A 39 31.99 -8.27 7.06
CA GLU A 39 33.13 -8.82 6.31
C GLU A 39 33.84 -9.95 7.07
N THR A 40 33.98 -9.81 8.40
CA THR A 40 34.58 -10.84 9.27
C THR A 40 33.75 -12.12 9.26
N ILE A 41 32.43 -12.02 9.20
CA ILE A 41 31.53 -13.17 9.14
C ILE A 41 31.61 -13.86 7.80
N LEU A 42 31.58 -13.06 6.69
CA LEU A 42 31.61 -13.58 5.32
C LEU A 42 32.94 -14.26 4.97
N ASN A 43 34.03 -13.86 5.63
CA ASN A 43 35.35 -14.49 5.44
C ASN A 43 35.52 -15.78 6.25
N ASN A 44 34.59 -16.13 7.12
CA ASN A 44 34.57 -17.39 7.84
C ASN A 44 33.98 -18.48 6.93
N ASN A 45 34.85 -19.35 6.38
CA ASN A 45 34.48 -20.34 5.36
C ASN A 45 33.81 -21.61 5.93
N GLU A 46 33.42 -21.63 7.20
CA GLU A 46 32.61 -22.72 7.76
C GLU A 46 31.15 -22.51 7.36
N MET A 47 30.72 -23.16 6.28
CA MET A 47 29.32 -23.23 5.88
C MET A 47 28.71 -24.53 6.43
N ASP A 48 27.76 -24.39 7.34
CA ASP A 48 26.86 -25.48 7.70
C ASP A 48 25.63 -25.38 6.77
N GLU A 49 25.50 -26.36 5.86
CA GLU A 49 24.38 -26.43 4.92
C GLU A 49 23.20 -27.23 5.48
N THR A 50 23.19 -27.53 6.77
CA THR A 50 22.06 -28.21 7.41
C THR A 50 20.91 -27.23 7.66
N PHE A 51 19.71 -27.62 7.21
CA PHE A 51 18.48 -26.88 7.46
C PHE A 51 17.60 -27.66 8.43
N GLU A 52 17.16 -26.99 9.49
CA GLU A 52 16.23 -27.57 10.44
C GLU A 52 14.82 -27.64 9.81
N GLU A 53 14.14 -28.78 9.97
CA GLU A 53 12.77 -28.95 9.53
C GLU A 53 11.78 -28.41 10.56
N PHE A 54 10.79 -27.66 10.10
CA PHE A 54 9.75 -27.06 10.92
C PHE A 54 8.35 -27.44 10.44
N PRO A 55 7.33 -27.44 11.31
CA PRO A 55 5.93 -27.55 10.91
C PRO A 55 5.53 -26.48 9.88
N PHE A 56 4.53 -26.79 9.07
CA PHE A 56 4.06 -25.92 8.01
C PHE A 56 3.65 -24.51 8.50
N ASP A 57 3.03 -24.44 9.67
CA ASP A 57 2.54 -23.22 10.32
C ASP A 57 3.57 -22.59 11.27
N HIS A 58 4.82 -23.08 11.29
CA HIS A 58 5.88 -22.49 12.10
C HIS A 58 6.04 -20.99 11.80
N PRO A 59 6.06 -20.12 12.82
CA PRO A 59 6.18 -18.68 12.61
C PRO A 59 7.45 -18.29 11.83
N ILE A 60 7.28 -17.55 10.72
CA ILE A 60 8.40 -17.01 9.95
C ILE A 60 8.42 -15.48 9.99
N TYR A 61 7.26 -14.84 9.99
CA TYR A 61 7.16 -13.39 10.00
C TYR A 61 6.28 -12.89 11.14
N ILE A 62 6.73 -11.83 11.79
CA ILE A 62 5.89 -10.99 12.66
C ILE A 62 5.79 -9.64 11.96
N LEU A 63 4.65 -9.37 11.33
CA LEU A 63 4.44 -8.16 10.55
C LEU A 63 3.52 -7.19 11.31
N TYR A 64 3.79 -5.91 11.15
CA TYR A 64 3.03 -4.85 11.80
C TYR A 64 2.09 -4.21 10.79
N SER A 65 0.78 -4.25 11.06
CA SER A 65 -0.14 -3.41 10.33
C SER A 65 -0.29 -2.08 11.04
N SER A 66 -0.21 -0.99 10.29
CA SER A 66 -0.54 0.33 10.80
C SER A 66 -2.03 0.37 11.12
N GLY A 67 -2.39 0.07 12.37
CA GLY A 67 -3.75 0.24 12.86
C GLY A 67 -4.12 1.72 12.80
N THR A 68 -5.17 2.05 12.07
CA THR A 68 -5.73 3.41 12.04
C THR A 68 -6.42 3.77 13.36
N THR A 69 -6.65 2.78 14.23
CA THR A 69 -7.49 2.91 15.44
C THR A 69 -6.80 2.48 16.74
N GLY A 70 -5.48 2.29 16.76
CA GLY A 70 -4.76 1.86 17.97
C GLY A 70 -3.34 1.40 17.69
N TYR A 71 -2.75 0.68 18.64
CA TYR A 71 -1.42 0.08 18.46
C TYR A 71 -1.39 -0.83 17.23
N PRO A 72 -0.26 -0.89 16.48
CA PRO A 72 -0.11 -1.78 15.35
C PRO A 72 -0.43 -3.23 15.75
N LYS A 73 -1.17 -3.94 14.89
CA LYS A 73 -1.36 -5.38 15.07
C LYS A 73 -0.03 -6.07 14.80
N CYS A 74 0.40 -6.94 15.71
CA CYS A 74 1.60 -7.78 15.53
C CYS A 74 1.13 -9.12 14.96
N ILE A 75 1.14 -9.27 13.66
CA ILE A 75 0.55 -10.40 12.94
C ILE A 75 1.61 -11.45 12.70
N VAL A 76 1.38 -12.66 13.18
CA VAL A 76 2.31 -13.79 13.02
C VAL A 76 1.86 -14.65 11.85
N HIS A 77 2.74 -14.83 10.86
CA HIS A 77 2.51 -15.67 9.70
C HIS A 77 3.38 -16.92 9.72
N GLY A 78 2.79 -18.06 9.32
CA GLY A 78 3.49 -19.34 9.21
C GLY A 78 4.33 -19.44 7.93
N ALA A 79 5.38 -20.21 7.97
CA ALA A 79 6.36 -20.35 6.88
C ALA A 79 5.74 -20.92 5.60
N GLY A 80 5.12 -22.09 5.70
CA GLY A 80 4.46 -22.72 4.55
C GLY A 80 3.26 -21.93 4.06
N ASN A 81 2.50 -21.34 4.99
CA ASN A 81 1.35 -20.48 4.68
C ASN A 81 1.75 -19.28 3.80
N ALA A 82 2.76 -18.53 4.23
CA ALA A 82 3.24 -17.36 3.49
C ALA A 82 3.88 -17.75 2.15
N LEU A 83 4.69 -18.79 2.14
CA LEU A 83 5.38 -19.22 0.92
C LEU A 83 4.41 -19.69 -0.17
N ILE A 84 3.43 -20.55 0.16
CA ILE A 84 2.43 -21.01 -0.80
C ILE A 84 1.62 -19.84 -1.35
N GLU A 85 1.21 -18.91 -0.49
CA GLU A 85 0.46 -17.73 -0.93
C GLU A 85 1.24 -16.92 -1.96
N GLN A 86 2.48 -16.57 -1.65
CA GLN A 86 3.29 -15.71 -2.50
C GLN A 86 3.76 -16.41 -3.78
N MET A 87 4.14 -17.71 -3.70
CA MET A 87 4.49 -18.48 -4.90
C MET A 87 3.31 -18.64 -5.85
N LYS A 88 2.11 -18.92 -5.32
CA LYS A 88 0.87 -19.00 -6.12
C LYS A 88 0.63 -17.69 -6.88
N GLU A 89 0.80 -16.56 -6.23
CA GLU A 89 0.63 -15.23 -6.84
C GLU A 89 1.68 -14.96 -7.91
N LEU A 90 2.94 -15.24 -7.62
CA LEU A 90 4.04 -15.05 -8.56
C LEU A 90 3.90 -15.96 -9.78
N ILE A 91 3.70 -17.26 -9.58
CA ILE A 91 3.71 -18.26 -10.65
C ILE A 91 2.42 -18.20 -11.47
N LEU A 92 1.25 -18.22 -10.81
CA LEU A 92 -0.02 -18.39 -11.48
C LEU A 92 -0.68 -17.09 -11.92
N HIS A 93 -0.43 -15.99 -11.19
CA HIS A 93 -1.03 -14.70 -11.49
C HIS A 93 -0.11 -13.75 -12.23
N CYS A 94 1.18 -13.73 -11.88
CA CYS A 94 2.17 -12.89 -12.55
C CYS A 94 2.96 -13.61 -13.65
N ASP A 95 2.70 -14.91 -13.84
CA ASP A 95 3.36 -15.78 -14.83
C ASP A 95 4.90 -15.83 -14.70
N VAL A 96 5.39 -15.76 -13.46
CA VAL A 96 6.82 -15.85 -13.15
C VAL A 96 7.35 -17.25 -13.45
N LYS A 97 8.46 -17.31 -14.15
CA LYS A 97 9.17 -18.54 -14.54
C LYS A 97 10.58 -18.56 -13.95
N GLU A 98 11.18 -19.75 -13.98
CA GLU A 98 12.60 -19.92 -13.69
C GLU A 98 13.45 -18.96 -14.55
N ASN A 99 14.47 -18.33 -13.95
CA ASN A 99 15.35 -17.32 -14.54
C ASN A 99 14.69 -15.96 -14.86
N ASP A 100 13.44 -15.73 -14.51
CA ASP A 100 12.85 -14.40 -14.57
C ASP A 100 13.59 -13.42 -13.63
N LYS A 101 13.49 -12.13 -13.94
CA LYS A 101 14.15 -11.05 -13.21
C LYS A 101 13.11 -10.15 -12.58
N LEU A 102 12.99 -10.27 -11.28
CA LEU A 102 11.94 -9.59 -10.50
C LEU A 102 12.48 -8.36 -9.81
N PHE A 103 11.80 -7.27 -9.99
CA PHE A 103 12.03 -6.05 -9.25
C PHE A 103 10.72 -5.57 -8.60
N TYR A 104 10.79 -5.17 -7.34
CA TYR A 104 9.72 -4.44 -6.67
C TYR A 104 10.33 -3.26 -5.91
N PHE A 105 9.87 -2.04 -6.21
CA PHE A 105 10.28 -0.87 -5.43
C PHE A 105 9.61 -0.93 -4.05
N THR A 106 10.34 -1.40 -3.08
CA THR A 106 9.86 -1.63 -1.70
C THR A 106 10.96 -1.39 -0.69
N SER A 107 10.61 -1.35 0.58
CA SER A 107 11.53 -1.36 1.71
C SER A 107 11.32 -2.62 2.54
N THR A 108 12.31 -3.01 3.35
CA THR A 108 12.23 -4.15 4.26
C THR A 108 11.10 -4.05 5.30
N GLY A 109 10.59 -2.84 5.54
CA GLY A 109 9.45 -2.58 6.43
C GLY A 109 8.07 -2.66 5.76
N TRP A 110 7.99 -2.94 4.47
CA TRP A 110 6.75 -3.11 3.75
C TRP A 110 6.54 -4.55 3.30
N MET A 111 5.33 -5.09 3.41
CA MET A 111 5.00 -6.49 3.10
C MET A 111 5.42 -6.92 1.68
N MET A 112 5.48 -6.00 0.74
CA MET A 112 5.95 -6.31 -0.62
C MET A 112 7.42 -6.74 -0.68
N TRP A 113 8.22 -6.49 0.36
CA TRP A 113 9.55 -7.10 0.52
C TRP A 113 9.44 -8.62 0.67
N ASN A 114 8.54 -9.09 1.55
CA ASN A 114 8.29 -10.52 1.76
C ASN A 114 7.85 -11.19 0.45
N TRP A 115 7.00 -10.50 -0.32
CA TRP A 115 6.53 -10.95 -1.62
C TRP A 115 7.65 -11.03 -2.66
N LEU A 116 8.55 -10.05 -2.71
CA LEU A 116 9.68 -10.02 -3.63
C LEU A 116 10.66 -11.18 -3.35
N ILE A 117 11.03 -11.40 -2.07
CA ILE A 117 11.98 -12.46 -1.72
C ILE A 117 11.43 -13.87 -1.98
N ALA A 118 10.13 -14.07 -1.98
CA ALA A 118 9.51 -15.33 -2.38
C ALA A 118 9.79 -15.69 -3.86
N GLY A 119 10.17 -14.72 -4.69
CA GLY A 119 10.65 -14.96 -6.05
C GLY A 119 11.85 -15.88 -6.13
N LEU A 120 12.67 -15.95 -5.10
CA LEU A 120 13.80 -16.90 -5.02
C LEU A 120 13.29 -18.35 -4.99
N ALA A 121 12.17 -18.64 -4.34
CA ALA A 121 11.55 -19.96 -4.36
C ALA A 121 10.97 -20.33 -5.74
N CYS A 122 10.70 -19.34 -6.58
CA CYS A 122 10.32 -19.52 -7.98
C CYS A 122 11.55 -19.69 -8.91
N LYS A 123 12.74 -19.77 -8.36
CA LYS A 123 14.03 -19.78 -9.06
C LYS A 123 14.26 -18.56 -9.96
N ALA A 124 13.67 -17.44 -9.58
CA ALA A 124 13.86 -16.15 -10.22
C ALA A 124 15.00 -15.37 -9.54
N SER A 125 15.59 -14.44 -10.27
CA SER A 125 16.51 -13.45 -9.68
C SER A 125 15.73 -12.26 -9.16
N ILE A 126 16.04 -11.80 -7.94
CA ILE A 126 15.46 -10.58 -7.39
C ILE A 126 16.47 -9.43 -7.49
N TYR A 127 15.95 -8.23 -7.75
CA TYR A 127 16.76 -7.02 -7.86
C TYR A 127 16.33 -6.04 -6.76
N LEU A 128 17.32 -5.49 -6.09
CA LEU A 128 17.12 -4.60 -4.94
C LEU A 128 17.56 -3.18 -5.31
N TYR A 129 16.85 -2.21 -4.79
CA TYR A 129 17.18 -0.81 -4.98
C TYR A 129 17.01 -0.06 -3.65
N ASP A 130 18.10 0.56 -3.20
CA ASP A 130 18.11 1.45 -2.05
C ASP A 130 18.32 2.88 -2.50
N GLY A 131 17.28 3.69 -2.41
CA GLY A 131 17.35 5.07 -2.84
C GLY A 131 15.98 5.67 -3.19
N PHE A 132 16.01 6.94 -3.57
CA PHE A 132 14.82 7.66 -4.00
C PHE A 132 14.45 7.29 -5.45
N PRO A 133 13.18 6.93 -5.76
CA PRO A 133 12.78 6.41 -7.07
C PRO A 133 12.88 7.42 -8.21
N PHE A 134 13.05 8.70 -7.89
CA PHE A 134 13.25 9.81 -8.83
C PHE A 134 14.64 10.47 -8.62
N TYR A 135 15.64 9.71 -8.16
CA TYR A 135 16.97 10.23 -7.91
C TYR A 135 17.61 10.74 -9.22
N LYS A 136 18.02 12.02 -9.21
CA LYS A 136 18.53 12.79 -10.33
C LYS A 136 17.56 13.02 -11.50
N ASN A 137 16.78 11.99 -11.90
CA ASN A 137 15.87 12.06 -13.03
C ASN A 137 14.62 11.19 -12.81
N ASN A 138 13.54 11.48 -13.52
CA ASN A 138 12.29 10.72 -13.46
C ASN A 138 12.40 9.32 -14.09
N ASP A 139 13.49 9.01 -14.77
CA ASP A 139 13.74 7.75 -15.48
C ASP A 139 14.53 6.71 -14.68
N CYS A 140 14.96 7.02 -13.47
CA CYS A 140 15.89 6.21 -12.68
C CYS A 140 15.50 4.72 -12.63
N LEU A 141 14.26 4.39 -12.21
CA LEU A 141 13.81 3.01 -12.13
C LEU A 141 13.52 2.38 -13.51
N ILE A 142 13.09 3.17 -14.49
CA ILE A 142 12.89 2.68 -15.86
C ILE A 142 14.22 2.33 -16.52
N LYS A 143 15.24 3.18 -16.31
CA LYS A 143 16.60 2.87 -16.74
C LYS A 143 17.16 1.64 -16.03
N TYR A 144 16.91 1.49 -14.74
CA TYR A 144 17.30 0.30 -13.99
C TYR A 144 16.61 -0.96 -14.54
N CYS A 145 15.33 -0.85 -14.95
CA CYS A 145 14.63 -1.92 -15.66
C CYS A 145 15.28 -2.28 -17.00
N GLU A 146 15.68 -1.27 -17.79
CA GLU A 146 16.39 -1.48 -19.05
C GLU A 146 17.76 -2.12 -18.84
N ASP A 147 18.58 -1.56 -17.94
CA ASP A 147 19.96 -1.99 -17.72
C ASP A 147 20.03 -3.46 -17.25
N HIS A 148 19.07 -3.89 -16.43
CA HIS A 148 19.02 -5.26 -15.90
C HIS A 148 18.02 -6.17 -16.60
N GLN A 149 17.24 -5.65 -17.55
CA GLN A 149 16.27 -6.40 -18.36
C GLN A 149 15.26 -7.15 -17.49
N PHE A 150 14.56 -6.42 -16.60
CA PHE A 150 13.54 -7.01 -15.74
C PHE A 150 12.40 -7.65 -16.55
N THR A 151 11.87 -8.74 -16.03
CA THR A 151 10.69 -9.40 -16.57
C THR A 151 9.43 -9.01 -15.80
N LEU A 152 9.55 -8.71 -14.48
CA LEU A 152 8.52 -8.15 -13.65
C LEU A 152 9.01 -6.85 -13.00
N PHE A 153 8.19 -5.80 -13.08
CA PHE A 153 8.45 -4.49 -12.50
C PHE A 153 7.30 -4.08 -11.58
N GLY A 154 7.54 -4.12 -10.27
CA GLY A 154 6.56 -3.78 -9.24
C GLY A 154 6.80 -2.40 -8.64
N VAL A 155 5.73 -1.59 -8.58
CA VAL A 155 5.79 -0.22 -8.03
C VAL A 155 4.48 0.18 -7.33
N ALA A 156 4.53 1.23 -6.54
CA ALA A 156 3.32 1.86 -6.02
C ALA A 156 2.55 2.59 -7.14
N ALA A 157 1.21 2.66 -7.04
CA ALA A 157 0.39 3.42 -7.98
C ALA A 157 0.81 4.90 -8.08
N LYS A 158 1.22 5.50 -6.96
CA LYS A 158 1.75 6.87 -6.92
C LYS A 158 3.01 7.09 -7.75
N TYR A 159 3.86 6.07 -7.94
CA TYR A 159 5.01 6.17 -8.85
C TYR A 159 4.55 6.35 -10.31
N ILE A 160 3.57 5.54 -10.74
CA ILE A 160 2.99 5.64 -12.09
C ILE A 160 2.29 7.00 -12.28
N ASP A 161 1.54 7.45 -11.27
CA ASP A 161 0.86 8.75 -11.29
C ASP A 161 1.86 9.91 -11.39
N GLN A 162 3.00 9.82 -10.70
CA GLN A 162 4.04 10.85 -10.79
C GLN A 162 4.68 10.87 -12.18
N LEU A 163 5.02 9.71 -12.75
CA LEU A 163 5.54 9.66 -14.13
C LEU A 163 4.55 10.27 -15.14
N LYS A 164 3.25 10.02 -14.95
CA LYS A 164 2.19 10.59 -15.78
C LYS A 164 2.12 12.12 -15.65
N LYS A 165 2.18 12.65 -14.43
CA LYS A 165 2.22 14.11 -14.19
C LYS A 165 3.42 14.78 -14.83
N GLU A 166 4.58 14.14 -14.77
CA GLU A 166 5.81 14.60 -15.42
C GLU A 166 5.82 14.36 -16.93
N LYS A 167 4.73 13.83 -17.50
CA LYS A 167 4.59 13.51 -18.93
C LYS A 167 5.74 12.64 -19.46
N PHE A 168 6.29 11.79 -18.59
CA PHE A 168 7.41 10.91 -18.94
C PHE A 168 7.00 9.91 -20.03
N ASP A 169 7.90 9.68 -21.00
CA ASP A 169 7.69 8.73 -22.11
C ASP A 169 8.85 7.73 -22.14
N ALA A 170 8.54 6.45 -21.90
CA ALA A 170 9.53 5.38 -21.84
C ALA A 170 9.87 4.76 -23.21
N LYS A 171 9.30 5.24 -24.32
CA LYS A 171 9.49 4.66 -25.66
C LYS A 171 10.95 4.59 -26.13
N LYS A 172 11.83 5.43 -25.57
CA LYS A 172 13.27 5.40 -25.88
C LYS A 172 14.02 4.27 -25.18
N TYR A 173 13.42 3.62 -24.18
CA TYR A 173 14.05 2.55 -23.40
C TYR A 173 13.72 1.17 -23.97
N ASN A 174 14.70 0.27 -23.92
CA ASN A 174 14.55 -1.11 -24.37
C ASN A 174 13.93 -1.98 -23.28
N LEU A 175 12.62 -1.97 -23.18
CA LEU A 175 11.85 -2.77 -22.23
C LEU A 175 11.32 -4.08 -22.82
N LYS A 176 11.98 -4.65 -23.82
CA LYS A 176 11.50 -5.85 -24.57
C LYS A 176 11.23 -7.05 -23.66
N ASN A 177 12.02 -7.24 -22.61
CA ASN A 177 11.91 -8.38 -21.70
C ASN A 177 10.85 -8.17 -20.58
N LEU A 178 10.37 -6.95 -20.40
CA LEU A 178 9.37 -6.65 -19.40
C LEU A 178 8.02 -7.25 -19.79
N LYS A 179 7.57 -8.26 -19.05
CA LYS A 179 6.31 -8.98 -19.29
C LYS A 179 5.19 -8.45 -18.42
N THR A 180 5.48 -8.15 -17.16
CA THR A 180 4.49 -7.80 -16.14
C THR A 180 4.87 -6.53 -15.39
N ILE A 181 3.90 -5.62 -15.25
CA ILE A 181 3.98 -4.50 -14.30
C ILE A 181 2.92 -4.74 -13.24
N THR A 182 3.30 -4.71 -11.96
CA THR A 182 2.35 -4.77 -10.85
C THR A 182 2.31 -3.46 -10.09
N SER A 183 1.12 -3.06 -9.65
CA SER A 183 0.91 -1.79 -8.94
C SER A 183 0.02 -1.97 -7.72
N THR A 184 0.46 -1.48 -6.55
CA THR A 184 -0.29 -1.54 -5.29
C THR A 184 -0.07 -0.31 -4.41
N GLY A 185 -0.49 -0.39 -3.14
CA GLY A 185 -0.38 0.69 -2.15
C GLY A 185 -1.56 1.68 -2.19
N SER A 186 -2.13 1.90 -3.36
CA SER A 186 -3.41 2.59 -3.58
C SER A 186 -4.02 2.08 -4.89
N PRO A 187 -5.35 2.26 -5.12
CA PRO A 187 -5.96 1.87 -6.38
C PRO A 187 -5.33 2.59 -7.57
N LEU A 188 -4.96 1.85 -8.61
CA LEU A 188 -4.49 2.42 -9.87
C LEU A 188 -5.69 3.00 -10.64
N VAL A 189 -5.66 4.29 -10.94
CA VAL A 189 -6.76 4.97 -11.64
C VAL A 189 -6.77 4.64 -13.13
N LYS A 190 -7.95 4.73 -13.74
CA LYS A 190 -8.17 4.39 -15.16
C LYS A 190 -7.19 5.10 -16.11
N GLU A 191 -6.94 6.37 -15.87
CA GLU A 191 -6.04 7.20 -16.66
C GLU A 191 -4.59 6.72 -16.60
N SER A 192 -4.20 6.09 -15.48
CA SER A 192 -2.85 5.56 -15.30
C SER A 192 -2.68 4.20 -15.98
N PHE A 193 -3.75 3.41 -16.15
CA PHE A 193 -3.73 2.25 -17.06
C PHE A 193 -3.48 2.69 -18.50
N VAL A 194 -4.23 3.66 -18.99
CA VAL A 194 -4.08 4.21 -20.36
C VAL A 194 -2.65 4.73 -20.56
N TYR A 195 -2.15 5.51 -19.59
CA TYR A 195 -0.79 6.04 -19.62
C TYR A 195 0.29 4.95 -19.74
N VAL A 196 0.18 3.87 -18.97
CA VAL A 196 1.15 2.76 -19.05
C VAL A 196 1.20 2.17 -20.46
N TYR A 197 0.04 1.89 -21.06
CA TYR A 197 -0.01 1.32 -22.41
C TYR A 197 0.42 2.29 -23.52
N GLU A 198 0.18 3.58 -23.35
CA GLU A 198 0.55 4.59 -24.35
C GLU A 198 2.00 5.04 -24.23
N LYS A 199 2.55 5.10 -23.00
CA LYS A 199 3.80 5.80 -22.70
C LYS A 199 4.89 4.92 -22.11
N ILE A 200 4.56 3.81 -21.46
CA ILE A 200 5.54 2.91 -20.85
C ILE A 200 5.76 1.69 -21.75
N LYS A 201 4.75 0.84 -21.91
CA LYS A 201 4.87 -0.37 -22.73
C LYS A 201 3.50 -0.88 -23.19
N LYS A 202 3.32 -1.04 -24.49
CA LYS A 202 2.03 -1.41 -25.11
C LYS A 202 1.63 -2.87 -24.86
N ASP A 203 2.59 -3.78 -24.86
CA ASP A 203 2.42 -5.23 -24.79
C ASP A 203 2.84 -5.79 -23.42
N VAL A 204 2.36 -5.18 -22.34
CA VAL A 204 2.67 -5.58 -20.97
C VAL A 204 1.41 -6.06 -20.24
N HIS A 205 1.55 -7.08 -19.39
CA HIS A 205 0.51 -7.46 -18.44
C HIS A 205 0.52 -6.48 -17.25
N LEU A 206 -0.43 -5.55 -17.23
CA LEU A 206 -0.54 -4.56 -16.16
C LEU A 206 -1.51 -5.02 -15.09
N GLY A 207 -1.00 -5.41 -13.93
CA GLY A 207 -1.75 -5.84 -12.78
C GLY A 207 -1.87 -4.75 -11.71
N SER A 208 -3.07 -4.19 -11.52
CA SER A 208 -3.39 -3.55 -10.25
C SER A 208 -3.67 -4.65 -9.23
N ILE A 209 -3.06 -4.59 -8.04
CA ILE A 209 -3.18 -5.62 -7.03
C ILE A 209 -3.54 -5.01 -5.67
N SER A 210 -4.34 -5.72 -4.89
CA SER A 210 -4.76 -5.29 -3.56
C SER A 210 -4.72 -6.43 -2.57
N GLY A 211 -4.07 -6.20 -1.46
CA GLY A 211 -3.93 -7.15 -0.36
C GLY A 211 -3.48 -6.42 0.89
N GLY A 212 -2.80 -7.11 1.77
CA GLY A 212 -2.34 -6.47 2.99
C GLY A 212 -1.37 -7.30 3.80
N THR A 213 -0.82 -6.65 4.79
CA THR A 213 0.00 -7.28 5.82
C THR A 213 -0.76 -8.41 6.52
N ASP A 214 -2.09 -8.25 6.63
CA ASP A 214 -2.97 -9.20 7.30
C ASP A 214 -3.03 -10.57 6.61
N VAL A 215 -2.81 -10.62 5.31
CA VAL A 215 -2.80 -11.85 4.51
C VAL A 215 -1.42 -12.19 3.94
N VAL A 216 -0.41 -11.40 4.25
CA VAL A 216 0.99 -11.48 3.75
C VAL A 216 1.08 -11.73 2.23
N GLY A 217 0.10 -11.23 1.51
CA GLY A 217 -0.12 -11.46 0.08
C GLY A 217 -1.21 -10.55 -0.48
N VAL A 218 -1.86 -11.03 -1.54
CA VAL A 218 -2.79 -10.26 -2.36
C VAL A 218 -4.16 -10.94 -2.40
N ILE A 219 -5.22 -10.19 -2.07
CA ILE A 219 -6.61 -10.68 -2.07
C ILE A 219 -7.23 -10.59 -3.47
N ASN A 220 -7.02 -9.46 -4.15
CA ASN A 220 -7.46 -9.25 -5.53
C ASN A 220 -6.24 -8.93 -6.39
N ILE A 221 -6.08 -9.63 -7.51
CA ILE A 221 -4.84 -9.67 -8.27
C ILE A 221 -5.09 -9.70 -9.79
N CYS A 222 -4.03 -9.59 -10.55
CA CYS A 222 -4.04 -9.76 -12.00
C CYS A 222 -4.23 -11.23 -12.44
N ASN A 223 -4.55 -11.42 -13.73
CA ASN A 223 -4.75 -12.74 -14.33
C ASN A 223 -4.23 -12.72 -15.78
N PRO A 224 -3.23 -13.53 -16.13
CA PRO A 224 -2.64 -13.52 -17.47
C PRO A 224 -3.59 -14.02 -18.58
N PHE A 225 -4.69 -14.68 -18.24
CA PHE A 225 -5.64 -15.25 -19.21
C PHE A 225 -6.82 -14.33 -19.54
N ASN A 226 -7.10 -13.33 -18.72
CA ASN A 226 -8.27 -12.46 -18.86
C ASN A 226 -7.90 -11.08 -19.39
N SER A 227 -8.87 -10.44 -20.03
CA SER A 227 -8.74 -9.04 -20.46
C SER A 227 -8.54 -8.11 -19.25
N ILE A 228 -7.75 -7.06 -19.46
CA ILE A 228 -7.53 -6.00 -18.47
C ILE A 228 -8.50 -4.86 -18.75
N TYR A 229 -9.30 -4.52 -17.75
CA TYR A 229 -10.21 -3.38 -17.79
C TYR A 229 -9.63 -2.22 -16.98
N ALA A 230 -9.45 -1.09 -17.60
CA ALA A 230 -8.81 0.07 -16.98
C ALA A 230 -9.58 0.54 -15.72
N GLY A 231 -8.88 0.57 -14.58
CA GLY A 231 -9.44 0.93 -13.27
C GLY A 231 -9.99 -0.23 -12.45
N GLU A 232 -9.93 -1.47 -12.98
CA GLU A 232 -10.35 -2.68 -12.28
C GLU A 232 -9.14 -3.54 -11.88
N ILE A 233 -9.28 -4.28 -10.79
CA ILE A 233 -8.42 -5.42 -10.45
C ILE A 233 -9.08 -6.66 -11.04
N GLN A 234 -8.34 -7.49 -11.77
CA GLN A 234 -8.93 -8.49 -12.67
C GLN A 234 -9.71 -9.60 -11.97
N CYS A 235 -9.24 -10.12 -10.83
CA CYS A 235 -9.87 -11.26 -10.18
C CYS A 235 -9.48 -11.41 -8.70
N PRO A 236 -10.17 -12.26 -7.92
CA PRO A 236 -9.66 -12.75 -6.65
C PRO A 236 -8.37 -13.56 -6.84
N SER A 237 -7.48 -13.51 -5.86
CA SER A 237 -6.33 -14.41 -5.80
C SER A 237 -6.81 -15.87 -5.65
N LEU A 238 -6.20 -16.80 -6.36
CA LEU A 238 -6.53 -18.22 -6.26
C LEU A 238 -6.45 -18.70 -4.81
N GLY A 239 -7.42 -19.52 -4.39
CA GLY A 239 -7.52 -19.99 -3.01
C GLY A 239 -8.17 -19.02 -2.03
N ILE A 240 -8.56 -17.81 -2.47
CA ILE A 240 -9.27 -16.82 -1.65
C ILE A 240 -10.70 -16.63 -2.16
N ASP A 241 -11.70 -17.06 -1.38
CA ASP A 241 -13.13 -16.97 -1.73
C ASP A 241 -13.68 -15.57 -1.41
N VAL A 242 -13.35 -14.61 -2.26
CA VAL A 242 -13.73 -13.19 -2.10
C VAL A 242 -15.20 -12.96 -2.45
N ASP A 243 -15.87 -12.17 -1.63
CA ASP A 243 -17.22 -11.67 -1.92
C ASP A 243 -17.36 -10.21 -1.47
N VAL A 244 -18.47 -9.60 -1.82
CA VAL A 244 -18.85 -8.22 -1.44
C VAL A 244 -20.15 -8.29 -0.66
N PHE A 245 -20.12 -7.89 0.62
CA PHE A 245 -21.30 -7.95 1.50
C PHE A 245 -21.90 -6.57 1.75
N ASP A 246 -23.21 -6.53 1.80
CA ASP A 246 -23.96 -5.38 2.33
C ASP A 246 -23.83 -5.27 3.87
N GLU A 247 -24.48 -4.29 4.47
CA GLU A 247 -24.43 -4.08 5.94
C GLU A 247 -25.13 -5.22 6.73
N ASN A 248 -26.00 -5.99 6.09
CA ASN A 248 -26.74 -7.11 6.68
C ASN A 248 -25.99 -8.45 6.53
N GLY A 249 -24.85 -8.48 5.83
CA GLY A 249 -24.08 -9.70 5.60
C GLY A 249 -24.55 -10.52 4.39
N ASN A 250 -25.31 -9.94 3.48
CA ASN A 250 -25.71 -10.57 2.23
C ASN A 250 -24.78 -10.17 1.10
N SER A 251 -24.54 -11.07 0.15
CA SER A 251 -23.81 -10.76 -1.08
C SER A 251 -24.53 -9.63 -1.85
N THR A 252 -23.78 -8.60 -2.25
CA THR A 252 -24.29 -7.53 -3.10
C THR A 252 -24.52 -8.02 -4.52
N LYS A 253 -25.33 -7.28 -5.27
CA LYS A 253 -25.43 -7.50 -6.72
C LYS A 253 -24.18 -6.99 -7.44
N ILE A 254 -24.00 -7.42 -8.68
CA ILE A 254 -22.99 -6.86 -9.58
C ILE A 254 -23.18 -5.35 -9.65
N ASP A 255 -22.06 -4.63 -9.64
CA ASP A 255 -21.99 -3.16 -9.65
C ASP A 255 -22.52 -2.46 -8.38
N GLU A 256 -22.89 -3.19 -7.34
CA GLU A 256 -23.19 -2.64 -6.02
C GLU A 256 -21.95 -2.65 -5.12
N LYS A 257 -21.80 -1.60 -4.32
CA LYS A 257 -20.69 -1.42 -3.38
C LYS A 257 -21.00 -2.08 -2.04
N GLY A 258 -19.97 -2.64 -1.40
CA GLY A 258 -20.06 -3.25 -0.09
C GLY A 258 -18.71 -3.49 0.55
N GLU A 259 -18.71 -4.32 1.57
CA GLU A 259 -17.53 -4.72 2.33
C GLU A 259 -16.81 -5.88 1.66
N LEU A 260 -15.49 -5.78 1.52
CA LEU A 260 -14.67 -6.91 1.13
C LEU A 260 -14.68 -7.97 2.22
N VAL A 261 -15.14 -9.16 1.86
CA VAL A 261 -15.13 -10.34 2.75
C VAL A 261 -14.44 -11.53 2.08
N ILE A 262 -13.88 -12.42 2.92
CA ILE A 262 -13.39 -13.72 2.50
C ILE A 262 -14.22 -14.78 3.23
N LYS A 263 -14.93 -15.62 2.47
CA LYS A 263 -15.94 -16.52 3.01
C LYS A 263 -15.40 -17.83 3.55
N LYS A 264 -14.20 -18.23 3.13
CA LYS A 264 -13.59 -19.51 3.52
C LYS A 264 -12.18 -19.27 4.06
N PRO A 265 -11.66 -20.18 4.87
CA PRO A 265 -10.25 -20.20 5.22
C PRO A 265 -9.37 -20.18 3.97
N PHE A 266 -8.25 -19.48 4.05
CA PHE A 266 -7.30 -19.34 2.95
C PHE A 266 -5.86 -19.62 3.45
N PRO A 267 -4.93 -19.98 2.55
CA PRO A 267 -3.62 -20.47 2.95
C PRO A 267 -2.84 -19.55 3.89
N SER A 268 -2.89 -18.26 3.64
CA SER A 268 -2.11 -17.25 4.37
C SER A 268 -2.85 -16.59 5.54
N MET A 269 -3.91 -17.22 6.07
CA MET A 269 -4.49 -16.74 7.34
C MET A 269 -3.39 -16.63 8.40
N PRO A 270 -3.36 -15.55 9.20
CA PRO A 270 -2.42 -15.43 10.31
C PRO A 270 -2.53 -16.63 11.26
N VAL A 271 -1.40 -17.12 11.70
CA VAL A 271 -1.36 -18.19 12.71
C VAL A 271 -1.89 -17.67 14.04
N MET A 272 -1.52 -16.43 14.39
CA MET A 272 -1.97 -15.75 15.62
C MET A 272 -1.62 -14.25 15.56
N PHE A 273 -2.12 -13.50 16.52
CA PHE A 273 -1.55 -12.19 16.87
C PHE A 273 -0.60 -12.35 18.05
N TRP A 274 0.52 -11.66 18.01
CA TRP A 274 1.48 -11.69 19.10
C TRP A 274 0.85 -11.23 20.42
N ASN A 275 1.06 -12.01 21.50
CA ASN A 275 0.45 -11.76 22.81
C ASN A 275 -1.10 -11.72 22.80
N ASP A 276 -1.75 -12.53 21.96
CA ASP A 276 -3.21 -12.71 21.91
C ASP A 276 -3.60 -14.14 22.33
N LYS A 277 -3.42 -14.46 23.61
CA LYS A 277 -3.66 -15.80 24.15
C LYS A 277 -5.11 -16.27 24.09
N THR A 278 -6.05 -15.33 23.99
CA THR A 278 -7.49 -15.58 23.95
C THR A 278 -8.07 -15.50 22.55
N GLU A 279 -7.26 -15.16 21.55
CA GLU A 279 -7.66 -14.89 20.17
C GLU A 279 -8.63 -13.70 20.02
N ASP A 280 -8.86 -12.93 21.09
CA ASP A 280 -9.81 -11.82 21.06
C ASP A 280 -9.40 -10.73 20.07
N LYS A 281 -8.12 -10.46 19.92
CA LYS A 281 -7.63 -9.41 19.00
C LYS A 281 -7.88 -9.81 17.54
N ILE A 282 -7.58 -11.06 17.16
CA ILE A 282 -7.81 -11.55 15.79
C ILE A 282 -9.32 -11.65 15.49
N LEU A 283 -10.12 -12.15 16.45
CA LEU A 283 -11.56 -12.21 16.33
C LEU A 283 -12.17 -10.79 16.17
N ASN A 284 -11.74 -9.85 16.99
CA ASN A 284 -12.20 -8.46 16.89
C ASN A 284 -11.78 -7.78 15.59
N ALA A 285 -10.61 -8.12 15.06
CA ALA A 285 -10.09 -7.51 13.83
C ALA A 285 -10.88 -7.94 12.60
N TYR A 286 -11.30 -9.22 12.51
CA TYR A 286 -11.79 -9.77 11.26
C TYR A 286 -13.16 -10.45 11.32
N PHE A 287 -13.62 -10.96 12.49
CA PHE A 287 -14.79 -11.86 12.57
C PHE A 287 -15.99 -11.32 13.36
N ARG A 288 -15.86 -10.13 13.95
CA ARG A 288 -16.95 -9.55 14.76
C ARG A 288 -18.09 -8.96 13.92
N LYS A 289 -17.76 -8.39 12.76
CA LYS A 289 -18.76 -7.73 11.91
C LYS A 289 -19.69 -8.77 11.26
N PHE A 290 -19.13 -9.82 10.71
CA PHE A 290 -19.85 -10.93 10.11
C PHE A 290 -19.35 -12.24 10.75
N LYS A 291 -20.28 -12.98 11.39
CA LYS A 291 -19.92 -14.18 12.14
C LYS A 291 -19.24 -15.24 11.23
N ASN A 292 -18.05 -15.69 11.59
CA ASN A 292 -17.24 -16.69 10.87
C ASN A 292 -16.84 -16.28 9.45
N ILE A 293 -16.95 -15.00 9.11
CA ILE A 293 -16.56 -14.47 7.80
C ILE A 293 -15.46 -13.42 8.02
N TRP A 294 -14.35 -13.53 7.31
CA TRP A 294 -13.28 -12.56 7.35
C TRP A 294 -13.72 -11.25 6.73
N HIS A 295 -13.83 -10.21 7.53
CA HIS A 295 -14.09 -8.84 7.11
C HIS A 295 -12.76 -8.09 7.00
N HIS A 296 -12.34 -7.78 5.77
CA HIS A 296 -11.03 -7.16 5.54
C HIS A 296 -11.00 -5.67 5.87
N GLY A 297 -12.13 -5.00 5.75
CA GLY A 297 -12.27 -3.58 6.04
C GLY A 297 -11.95 -2.68 4.86
N ASP A 298 -12.06 -3.18 3.63
CA ASP A 298 -12.06 -2.39 2.40
C ASP A 298 -13.47 -2.29 1.83
N TYR A 299 -13.80 -1.11 1.29
CA TYR A 299 -15.05 -0.82 0.61
C TYR A 299 -14.87 -1.01 -0.88
N ILE A 300 -15.53 -2.00 -1.46
CA ILE A 300 -15.28 -2.46 -2.82
C ILE A 300 -16.57 -2.70 -3.61
N GLN A 301 -16.42 -2.96 -4.90
CA GLN A 301 -17.49 -3.35 -5.82
C GLN A 301 -16.99 -4.47 -6.73
N LYS A 302 -17.82 -5.48 -6.97
CA LYS A 302 -17.60 -6.46 -8.02
C LYS A 302 -18.23 -5.95 -9.32
N THR A 303 -17.46 -5.95 -10.41
CA THR A 303 -17.90 -5.43 -11.71
C THR A 303 -18.53 -6.51 -12.58
N LYS A 304 -19.27 -6.08 -13.61
CA LYS A 304 -19.82 -6.99 -14.64
C LYS A 304 -18.76 -7.75 -15.42
N ASN A 305 -17.52 -7.27 -15.43
CA ASN A 305 -16.39 -7.93 -16.08
C ASN A 305 -15.77 -9.03 -15.20
N GLY A 306 -16.27 -9.23 -13.98
CA GLY A 306 -15.74 -10.15 -12.98
C GLY A 306 -14.58 -9.60 -12.16
N GLY A 307 -14.16 -8.37 -12.44
CA GLY A 307 -13.13 -7.65 -11.69
C GLY A 307 -13.67 -6.95 -10.45
N TYR A 308 -12.78 -6.18 -9.79
CA TYR A 308 -13.10 -5.45 -8.57
C TYR A 308 -12.59 -4.01 -8.63
N ILE A 309 -13.36 -3.09 -8.05
CA ILE A 309 -12.97 -1.69 -7.84
C ILE A 309 -12.91 -1.40 -6.36
N ILE A 310 -11.79 -0.87 -5.88
CA ILE A 310 -11.60 -0.47 -4.49
C ILE A 310 -11.89 1.02 -4.32
N TYR A 311 -12.74 1.34 -3.35
CA TYR A 311 -13.18 2.70 -3.02
C TYR A 311 -12.50 3.27 -1.78
N GLY A 312 -11.63 2.49 -1.14
CA GLY A 312 -10.87 2.86 0.04
C GLY A 312 -11.17 2.00 1.27
N ARG A 313 -10.68 2.43 2.42
CA ARG A 313 -10.95 1.75 3.69
C ARG A 313 -12.38 1.97 4.14
N SER A 314 -13.02 0.93 4.66
CA SER A 314 -14.40 0.98 5.16
C SER A 314 -14.57 1.95 6.33
N ASP A 315 -13.55 2.03 7.20
CA ASP A 315 -13.52 2.92 8.37
C ASP A 315 -13.20 4.39 8.02
N ALA A 316 -12.67 4.64 6.83
CA ALA A 316 -12.42 5.99 6.29
C ALA A 316 -13.54 6.49 5.36
N THR A 317 -14.57 5.68 5.08
CA THR A 317 -15.69 6.13 4.23
C THR A 317 -16.42 7.33 4.84
N LEU A 318 -16.84 8.24 3.96
CA LEU A 318 -17.63 9.42 4.29
C LEU A 318 -19.12 9.04 4.32
N LYS A 319 -19.93 9.71 5.15
CA LYS A 319 -21.36 9.39 5.27
C LYS A 319 -22.25 10.65 5.26
N PRO A 320 -22.12 11.56 4.30
CA PRO A 320 -22.97 12.75 4.24
C PRO A 320 -24.43 12.37 3.93
N GLY A 321 -25.37 12.83 4.79
CA GLY A 321 -26.78 12.48 4.67
C GLY A 321 -27.04 10.97 4.69
N GLY A 322 -26.24 10.21 5.44
CA GLY A 322 -26.34 8.75 5.56
C GLY A 322 -25.84 7.95 4.35
N VAL A 323 -25.41 8.59 3.24
CA VAL A 323 -24.91 7.89 2.05
C VAL A 323 -23.42 7.62 2.18
N ARG A 324 -23.04 6.35 2.03
CA ARG A 324 -21.64 5.92 2.13
C ARG A 324 -20.88 6.24 0.85
N ILE A 325 -19.76 6.97 0.98
CA ILE A 325 -18.90 7.44 -0.10
C ILE A 325 -17.46 6.99 0.19
N GLY A 326 -16.81 6.37 -0.81
CA GLY A 326 -15.41 6.01 -0.70
C GLY A 326 -14.48 7.20 -0.94
N THR A 327 -13.43 7.34 -0.15
CA THR A 327 -12.49 8.47 -0.27
C THR A 327 -11.81 8.51 -1.63
N SER A 328 -11.52 7.35 -2.23
CA SER A 328 -10.89 7.27 -3.55
C SER A 328 -11.74 7.82 -4.70
N GLU A 329 -13.07 7.90 -4.52
CA GLU A 329 -13.96 8.50 -5.51
C GLU A 329 -13.66 9.99 -5.69
N ILE A 330 -13.35 10.66 -4.57
CA ILE A 330 -12.99 12.09 -4.57
C ILE A 330 -11.53 12.26 -5.01
N TYR A 331 -10.59 11.45 -4.49
CA TYR A 331 -9.18 11.54 -4.86
C TYR A 331 -8.96 11.46 -6.37
N ARG A 332 -9.63 10.53 -7.06
CA ARG A 332 -9.54 10.38 -8.53
C ARG A 332 -9.90 11.66 -9.29
N GLN A 333 -10.83 12.44 -8.78
CA GLN A 333 -11.24 13.68 -9.42
C GLN A 333 -10.28 14.83 -9.11
N VAL A 334 -9.80 14.89 -7.89
CA VAL A 334 -8.98 15.99 -7.37
C VAL A 334 -7.53 15.88 -7.83
N GLU A 335 -6.94 14.71 -7.71
CA GLU A 335 -5.51 14.49 -8.03
C GLU A 335 -5.23 14.45 -9.55
N SER A 336 -6.26 14.62 -10.38
CA SER A 336 -6.13 14.80 -11.83
C SER A 336 -5.86 16.24 -12.26
N PHE A 337 -5.92 17.22 -11.35
CA PHE A 337 -5.53 18.59 -11.62
C PHE A 337 -4.02 18.74 -11.48
N ASP A 338 -3.39 19.43 -12.42
CA ASP A 338 -1.92 19.67 -12.39
C ASP A 338 -1.51 20.55 -11.20
N GLU A 339 -2.42 21.40 -10.73
CA GLU A 339 -2.24 22.27 -9.57
C GLU A 339 -2.24 21.51 -8.24
N ILE A 340 -2.70 20.25 -8.20
CA ILE A 340 -2.82 19.44 -6.99
C ILE A 340 -1.74 18.37 -7.00
N GLN A 341 -0.85 18.40 -6.02
CA GLN A 341 0.14 17.36 -5.81
C GLN A 341 -0.49 16.13 -5.15
N GLU A 342 -1.25 16.32 -4.08
CA GLU A 342 -1.90 15.28 -3.28
C GLU A 342 -3.13 15.83 -2.57
N SER A 343 -4.00 14.94 -2.11
CA SER A 343 -5.19 15.32 -1.37
C SER A 343 -5.53 14.35 -0.24
N ILE A 344 -6.24 14.85 0.78
CA ILE A 344 -6.85 14.05 1.84
C ILE A 344 -8.26 14.54 2.10
N VAL A 345 -9.23 13.64 2.16
CA VAL A 345 -10.63 13.94 2.41
C VAL A 345 -11.12 13.27 3.67
N ILE A 346 -11.85 14.02 4.49
CA ILE A 346 -12.42 13.52 5.74
C ILE A 346 -13.87 13.95 5.90
N GLY A 347 -14.60 13.20 6.75
CA GLY A 347 -15.92 13.61 7.25
C GLY A 347 -15.76 14.37 8.56
N GLN A 348 -16.23 15.60 8.59
CA GLN A 348 -16.35 16.38 9.80
C GLN A 348 -17.80 16.27 10.34
N ASN A 349 -17.96 15.98 11.63
CA ASN A 349 -19.28 16.04 12.31
C ASN A 349 -19.77 17.49 12.32
N TYR A 350 -20.94 17.75 11.76
CA TYR A 350 -21.49 19.09 11.62
C TYR A 350 -23.01 19.09 11.61
N LYS A 351 -23.64 19.84 12.51
CA LYS A 351 -25.12 20.00 12.60
C LYS A 351 -25.91 18.67 12.52
N ASN A 352 -25.53 17.69 13.32
CA ASN A 352 -26.11 16.34 13.37
C ASN A 352 -25.94 15.49 12.09
N ASP A 353 -25.03 15.87 11.19
CA ASP A 353 -24.67 15.13 9.97
C ASP A 353 -23.15 15.15 9.80
N VAL A 354 -22.67 14.65 8.67
CA VAL A 354 -21.28 14.67 8.25
C VAL A 354 -21.11 15.57 7.05
N ARG A 355 -20.26 16.61 7.16
CA ARG A 355 -19.83 17.38 5.99
C ARG A 355 -18.46 16.91 5.49
N ILE A 356 -18.27 16.96 4.18
CA ILE A 356 -17.01 16.57 3.55
C ILE A 356 -16.07 17.76 3.55
N ILE A 357 -14.86 17.57 4.09
CA ILE A 357 -13.77 18.52 4.04
C ILE A 357 -12.65 17.90 3.20
N LEU A 358 -12.21 18.62 2.18
CA LEU A 358 -11.09 18.24 1.32
C LEU A 358 -9.89 19.13 1.62
N PHE A 359 -8.77 18.52 1.95
CA PHE A 359 -7.49 19.20 2.04
C PHE A 359 -6.65 18.87 0.81
N VAL A 360 -5.97 19.87 0.28
CA VAL A 360 -5.12 19.73 -0.92
C VAL A 360 -3.71 20.25 -0.64
N LYS A 361 -2.72 19.44 -1.01
CA LYS A 361 -1.34 19.87 -1.12
C LYS A 361 -1.12 20.33 -2.55
N LEU A 362 -0.79 21.59 -2.72
CA LEU A 362 -0.62 22.22 -4.03
C LEU A 362 0.72 21.85 -4.65
N SER A 363 0.77 21.82 -5.97
CA SER A 363 1.99 21.76 -6.75
C SER A 363 2.79 23.07 -6.59
N TYR A 364 4.09 23.04 -6.91
CA TYR A 364 4.94 24.21 -6.80
C TYR A 364 4.37 25.40 -7.60
N GLN A 365 4.31 26.58 -6.97
CA GLN A 365 3.73 27.82 -7.49
C GLN A 365 2.20 27.82 -7.74
N ALA A 366 1.49 26.71 -7.54
CA ALA A 366 0.04 26.69 -7.64
C ALA A 366 -0.64 27.43 -6.48
N LYS A 367 -1.81 28.00 -6.73
CA LYS A 367 -2.63 28.70 -5.71
C LYS A 367 -4.03 28.10 -5.67
N LEU A 368 -4.57 27.97 -4.47
CA LEU A 368 -5.95 27.55 -4.28
C LEU A 368 -6.84 28.81 -4.30
N ASP A 369 -7.23 29.22 -5.49
CA ASP A 369 -8.16 30.32 -5.71
C ASP A 369 -9.59 29.82 -5.95
N ASP A 370 -10.54 30.74 -6.03
CA ASP A 370 -11.95 30.44 -6.25
C ASP A 370 -12.18 29.73 -7.60
N GLU A 371 -11.37 30.01 -8.60
CA GLU A 371 -11.47 29.38 -9.92
C GLU A 371 -11.13 27.88 -9.81
N LEU A 372 -10.02 27.53 -9.20
CA LEU A 372 -9.60 26.14 -8.98
C LEU A 372 -10.61 25.41 -8.08
N ILE A 373 -11.06 26.02 -6.98
CA ILE A 373 -12.09 25.48 -6.09
C ILE A 373 -13.35 25.13 -6.88
N ASN A 374 -13.82 26.03 -7.73
CA ASN A 374 -15.02 25.83 -8.53
C ASN A 374 -14.83 24.73 -9.59
N LYS A 375 -13.66 24.65 -10.23
CA LYS A 375 -13.30 23.57 -11.16
C LYS A 375 -13.35 22.21 -10.48
N ILE A 376 -12.72 22.08 -9.29
CA ILE A 376 -12.72 20.86 -8.49
C ILE A 376 -14.15 20.45 -8.13
N LYS A 377 -14.94 21.37 -7.55
CA LYS A 377 -16.34 21.09 -7.17
C LYS A 377 -17.20 20.68 -8.36
N LYS A 378 -17.05 21.36 -9.50
CA LYS A 378 -17.75 21.03 -10.76
C LYS A 378 -17.39 19.65 -11.26
N LYS A 379 -16.09 19.30 -11.28
CA LYS A 379 -15.62 18.00 -11.74
C LYS A 379 -16.14 16.86 -10.86
N ILE A 380 -16.08 17.02 -9.54
CA ILE A 380 -16.63 16.03 -8.58
C ILE A 380 -18.14 15.87 -8.79
N ARG A 381 -18.87 16.96 -8.95
CA ARG A 381 -20.33 16.92 -9.16
C ARG A 381 -20.72 16.16 -10.43
N ILE A 382 -19.98 16.37 -11.52
CA ILE A 382 -20.27 15.75 -12.83
C ILE A 382 -19.89 14.27 -12.83
N ASN A 383 -18.71 13.93 -12.32
CA ASN A 383 -18.15 12.58 -12.46
C ASN A 383 -18.56 11.63 -11.31
N CYS A 384 -19.04 12.17 -10.19
CA CYS A 384 -19.52 11.39 -9.07
C CYS A 384 -21.00 11.73 -8.77
N SER A 385 -21.25 12.65 -7.85
CA SER A 385 -22.60 13.16 -7.58
C SER A 385 -22.54 14.45 -6.75
N PRO A 386 -23.66 15.20 -6.62
CA PRO A 386 -23.72 16.37 -5.73
C PRO A 386 -23.31 16.08 -4.28
N ARG A 387 -23.55 14.86 -3.77
CA ARG A 387 -23.22 14.45 -2.40
C ARG A 387 -21.71 14.25 -2.16
N HIS A 388 -20.92 14.05 -3.20
CA HIS A 388 -19.46 13.95 -3.12
C HIS A 388 -18.77 15.32 -3.04
N VAL A 389 -19.48 16.39 -3.34
CA VAL A 389 -18.89 17.74 -3.41
C VAL A 389 -18.49 18.20 -2.01
N PRO A 390 -17.19 18.51 -1.78
CA PRO A 390 -16.76 19.00 -0.49
C PRO A 390 -17.43 20.32 -0.10
N SER A 391 -17.83 20.45 1.15
CA SER A 391 -18.32 21.70 1.72
C SER A 391 -17.23 22.75 1.73
N LYS A 392 -16.02 22.32 2.10
CA LYS A 392 -14.81 23.18 2.11
C LYS A 392 -13.65 22.47 1.43
N ILE A 393 -12.82 23.28 0.74
CA ILE A 393 -11.55 22.86 0.15
C ILE A 393 -10.48 23.77 0.76
N ILE A 394 -9.46 23.19 1.38
CA ILE A 394 -8.46 23.92 2.18
C ILE A 394 -7.07 23.46 1.72
N SER A 395 -6.18 24.41 1.48
CA SER A 395 -4.77 24.10 1.21
C SER A 395 -4.08 23.69 2.50
N CYS A 396 -3.25 22.65 2.43
CA CYS A 396 -2.42 22.20 3.54
C CYS A 396 -0.95 22.06 3.10
N PRO A 397 0.02 22.25 4.00
CA PRO A 397 1.45 22.20 3.66
C PRO A 397 1.90 20.77 3.35
N ASP A 398 1.33 19.76 4.01
CA ASP A 398 1.68 18.37 3.83
C ASP A 398 0.54 17.42 4.22
N ILE A 399 0.55 16.20 3.66
CA ILE A 399 -0.44 15.15 3.93
C ILE A 399 0.19 14.12 4.88
N PRO A 400 -0.46 13.83 6.05
CA PRO A 400 0.04 12.84 6.99
C PRO A 400 0.06 11.43 6.39
N ARG A 401 1.18 10.70 6.61
CA ARG A 401 1.40 9.37 6.06
C ARG A 401 2.02 8.42 7.05
N THR A 402 1.71 7.15 6.92
CA THR A 402 2.43 6.08 7.60
C THR A 402 3.84 5.93 7.03
N LYS A 403 4.72 5.21 7.76
CA LYS A 403 6.07 4.84 7.27
C LYS A 403 6.03 4.02 5.97
N SER A 404 4.92 3.34 5.68
CA SER A 404 4.67 2.66 4.39
C SER A 404 4.00 3.57 3.34
N ASN A 405 4.03 4.88 3.54
CA ASN A 405 3.51 5.91 2.63
C ASN A 405 1.99 5.90 2.38
N LYS A 406 1.19 5.30 3.29
CA LYS A 406 -0.27 5.33 3.21
C LYS A 406 -0.84 6.58 3.88
N ILE A 407 -1.84 7.21 3.26
CA ILE A 407 -2.58 8.35 3.82
C ILE A 407 -3.33 7.90 5.09
N VAL A 408 -3.41 8.78 6.09
CA VAL A 408 -4.04 8.48 7.39
C VAL A 408 -5.28 9.35 7.64
N GLU A 409 -6.32 9.14 6.84
CA GLU A 409 -7.59 9.89 6.91
C GLU A 409 -8.19 9.90 8.32
N ILE A 410 -8.12 8.76 9.01
CA ILE A 410 -8.72 8.62 10.35
C ILE A 410 -8.03 9.53 11.37
N SER A 411 -6.71 9.68 11.31
CA SER A 411 -5.99 10.57 12.23
C SER A 411 -6.39 12.02 12.00
N VAL A 412 -6.49 12.46 10.74
CA VAL A 412 -6.95 13.81 10.41
C VAL A 412 -8.40 14.01 10.81
N ARG A 413 -9.28 13.04 10.52
CA ARG A 413 -10.70 13.08 10.94
C ARG A 413 -10.83 13.23 12.45
N LYS A 414 -10.10 12.45 13.25
CA LYS A 414 -10.08 12.52 14.70
C LYS A 414 -9.70 13.92 15.17
N ILE A 415 -8.61 14.47 14.65
CA ILE A 415 -8.15 15.82 15.04
C ILE A 415 -9.22 16.89 14.74
N ILE A 416 -9.77 16.88 13.53
CA ILE A 416 -10.76 17.87 13.10
C ILE A 416 -12.08 17.76 13.91
N ASN A 417 -12.40 16.57 14.40
CA ASN A 417 -13.57 16.36 15.28
C ASN A 417 -13.24 16.50 16.78
N GLY A 418 -12.01 16.94 17.16
CA GLY A 418 -11.63 17.12 18.55
C GLY A 418 -11.33 15.84 19.33
N GLU A 419 -11.14 14.73 18.63
CA GLU A 419 -10.83 13.43 19.21
C GLU A 419 -9.32 13.25 19.39
N LYS A 420 -8.91 12.42 20.36
CA LYS A 420 -7.51 12.08 20.57
C LYS A 420 -6.99 11.18 19.46
N VAL A 421 -5.79 11.47 18.97
CA VAL A 421 -5.07 10.62 18.04
C VAL A 421 -4.04 9.80 18.81
N ASP A 422 -4.14 8.49 18.65
CA ASP A 422 -3.19 7.53 19.17
C ASP A 422 -2.17 7.18 18.07
N ASN A 423 -0.99 6.70 18.47
CA ASN A 423 -0.02 6.11 17.54
C ASN A 423 0.63 7.07 16.52
N ILE A 424 0.94 8.28 16.96
CA ILE A 424 1.61 9.31 16.13
C ILE A 424 3.00 8.84 15.66
N GLU A 425 3.65 7.97 16.43
CA GLU A 425 4.99 7.42 16.16
C GLU A 425 5.03 6.52 14.90
N ALA A 426 3.87 6.00 14.48
CA ALA A 426 3.74 5.21 13.26
C ALA A 426 3.78 6.07 11.97
N LEU A 427 3.73 7.38 12.11
CA LEU A 427 3.76 8.29 10.98
C LEU A 427 5.20 8.54 10.50
N ALA A 428 5.33 8.71 9.17
CA ALA A 428 6.59 9.14 8.56
C ALA A 428 6.83 10.65 8.76
N ASN A 429 5.75 11.43 8.81
CA ASN A 429 5.77 12.89 8.92
C ASN A 429 4.82 13.40 10.03
N PRO A 430 5.05 13.05 11.31
CA PRO A 430 4.12 13.38 12.40
C PRO A 430 3.88 14.90 12.54
N ASN A 431 4.85 15.74 12.19
CA ASN A 431 4.73 17.20 12.24
C ASN A 431 3.64 17.74 11.30
N SER A 432 3.25 16.99 10.26
CA SER A 432 2.16 17.38 9.37
C SER A 432 0.81 17.47 10.08
N LEU A 433 0.64 16.80 11.24
CA LEU A 433 -0.59 16.84 12.03
C LEU A 433 -0.79 18.19 12.73
N GLU A 434 0.28 18.98 12.97
CA GLU A 434 0.18 20.26 13.67
C GLU A 434 -0.69 21.27 12.93
N PHE A 435 -0.62 21.28 11.60
CA PHE A 435 -1.49 22.11 10.77
C PHE A 435 -2.97 21.83 11.08
N PHE A 436 -3.37 20.56 11.13
CA PHE A 436 -4.76 20.16 11.36
C PHE A 436 -5.21 20.43 12.80
N ARG A 437 -4.30 20.38 13.80
CA ARG A 437 -4.61 20.71 15.20
C ARG A 437 -4.88 22.18 15.41
N GLN A 438 -4.18 23.05 14.68
CA GLN A 438 -4.32 24.49 14.78
C GLN A 438 -5.48 25.04 13.93
N LEU A 439 -5.99 24.22 13.01
CA LEU A 439 -7.01 24.65 12.06
C LEU A 439 -8.38 24.79 12.74
N LYS A 440 -8.94 25.99 12.66
CA LYS A 440 -10.35 26.24 12.96
C LYS A 440 -11.13 26.26 11.65
N ILE A 441 -12.08 25.36 11.50
CA ILE A 441 -12.92 25.28 10.32
C ILE A 441 -14.25 25.96 10.67
N ASP A 442 -14.35 27.22 10.29
CA ASP A 442 -15.56 28.02 10.51
C ASP A 442 -16.77 27.48 9.75
N ASP A 443 -17.96 27.91 10.10
CA ASP A 443 -19.25 27.51 9.50
C ASP A 443 -19.38 27.82 8.01
#